data_2f301be47747e857618861d526e437ca
#
_entry.id   2f301be47747e857618861d526e437ca
#
_cell.length_a   1.000
_cell.length_b   1.000
_cell.length_c   1.000
_cell.angle_alpha   90.00
_cell.angle_beta   90.00
_cell.angle_gamma   90.00
#
_symmetry.space_group_name_H-M   'P 1'
#
loop_
_entity.id
_entity.type
_entity.pdbx_description
1 polymer ?
#
loop_
_entity_poly.entity_id
_entity_poly.type
_entity_poly.pdbx_seq_one_letter_code
_entity_poly.pdbx_strand_id
1 'polypeptide(L)'
;VDWNILLNGADQLLTQHSLNIQWNVEMHQQQLSHTYEVQQSRLCYFDKDGFDYSSAMSGASKEFEIPVEWVSFKQQFFNSTLLSKNKFAAGKAEMTLLPDTTAELFKASANLKVQVPQASMATIPMQLYYGPNDYDLLKKYNNGMENIVDIGSGIFSFVKYINRGFIMPVFNFLASFISNYGWVIALLTFLIRLV
;
A
#
# COMPACT_ATOMS: atom_id res chain seq x y z
N VAL A 1 -6.55 -1.11 -11.40
CA VAL A 1 -6.96 -0.44 -12.64
C VAL A 1 -5.75 0.23 -13.27
N ASP A 2 -5.49 -0.09 -14.54
CA ASP A 2 -4.44 0.56 -15.34
C ASP A 2 -5.05 1.66 -16.20
N TRP A 3 -4.37 2.79 -16.28
CA TRP A 3 -4.80 3.93 -17.08
C TRP A 3 -3.60 4.78 -17.52
N ASN A 4 -3.80 5.63 -18.51
CA ASN A 4 -2.75 6.49 -19.05
C ASN A 4 -3.21 7.95 -19.08
N ILE A 5 -2.32 8.85 -18.69
CA ILE A 5 -2.48 10.28 -18.97
C ILE A 5 -1.82 10.54 -20.32
N LEU A 6 -2.61 11.00 -21.29
CA LEU A 6 -2.13 11.36 -22.61
C LEU A 6 -2.04 12.89 -22.71
N LEU A 7 -0.87 13.40 -23.00
CA LEU A 7 -0.61 14.82 -23.15
C LEU A 7 -0.22 15.11 -24.60
N ASN A 8 -0.98 16.01 -25.24
CA ASN A 8 -0.67 16.55 -26.57
C ASN A 8 -0.18 17.99 -26.40
N GLY A 9 0.94 18.33 -27.02
CA GLY A 9 1.57 19.64 -26.86
C GLY A 9 2.31 19.80 -25.52
N ALA A 10 2.78 18.70 -24.93
CA ALA A 10 3.42 18.71 -23.61
C ALA A 10 4.67 19.60 -23.57
N ASP A 11 5.41 19.69 -24.66
CA ASP A 11 6.57 20.56 -24.85
C ASP A 11 6.24 22.06 -24.79
N GLN A 12 5.02 22.44 -25.12
CA GLN A 12 4.53 23.83 -25.12
C GLN A 12 3.76 24.16 -23.81
N LEU A 13 3.07 23.18 -23.25
CA LEU A 13 2.19 23.37 -22.10
C LEU A 13 2.94 23.30 -20.76
N LEU A 14 4.02 22.52 -20.68
CA LEU A 14 4.70 22.22 -19.43
C LEU A 14 6.05 22.95 -19.35
N THR A 15 6.09 24.05 -18.63
CA THR A 15 7.32 24.87 -18.47
C THR A 15 8.44 24.15 -17.70
N GLN A 16 8.12 23.18 -16.84
CA GLN A 16 9.09 22.43 -16.05
C GLN A 16 9.15 20.94 -16.42
N HIS A 17 8.54 20.54 -17.53
CA HIS A 17 8.42 19.14 -17.96
C HIS A 17 7.94 18.22 -16.82
N SER A 18 6.99 18.70 -16.05
CA SER A 18 6.43 17.96 -14.92
C SER A 18 4.93 18.20 -14.77
N LEU A 19 4.24 17.19 -14.28
CA LEU A 19 2.82 17.21 -13.97
C LEU A 19 2.63 16.94 -12.48
N ASN A 20 1.82 17.72 -11.81
CA ASN A 20 1.39 17.45 -10.44
C ASN A 20 0.08 16.68 -10.46
N ILE A 21 0.06 15.56 -9.76
CA ILE A 21 -1.10 14.70 -9.58
C ILE A 21 -1.57 14.86 -8.14
N GLN A 22 -2.81 15.33 -7.97
CA GLN A 22 -3.46 15.35 -6.68
C GLN A 22 -4.39 14.15 -6.58
N TRP A 23 -4.18 13.36 -5.55
CA TRP A 23 -4.97 12.18 -5.24
C TRP A 23 -5.53 12.28 -3.82
N ASN A 24 -6.86 12.26 -3.71
CA ASN A 24 -7.56 12.33 -2.43
C ASN A 24 -8.30 11.02 -2.18
N VAL A 25 -8.24 10.54 -0.95
CA VAL A 25 -8.85 9.28 -0.51
C VAL A 25 -9.60 9.53 0.80
N GLU A 26 -10.81 9.01 0.89
CA GLU A 26 -11.58 8.91 2.13
C GLU A 26 -11.77 7.43 2.44
N MET A 27 -11.38 7.02 3.64
CA MET A 27 -11.47 5.63 4.08
C MET A 27 -12.49 5.51 5.20
N HIS A 28 -13.51 4.68 4.96
CA HIS A 28 -14.53 4.40 5.96
C HIS A 28 -14.04 3.37 6.97
N GLN A 29 -14.50 3.50 8.20
CA GLN A 29 -14.24 2.51 9.25
C GLN A 29 -14.86 1.16 8.89
N GLN A 30 -14.06 0.10 9.00
CA GLN A 30 -14.46 -1.28 8.70
C GLN A 30 -14.55 -2.15 9.97
N GLN A 31 -13.95 -1.70 11.06
CA GLN A 31 -13.89 -2.41 12.33
C GLN A 31 -14.82 -1.81 13.37
N LEU A 32 -15.29 -2.63 14.31
CA LEU A 32 -16.06 -2.14 15.46
C LEU A 32 -15.24 -1.21 16.37
N SER A 33 -13.93 -1.46 16.47
CA SER A 33 -13.02 -0.63 17.28
C SER A 33 -12.29 0.37 16.40
N HIS A 34 -12.71 1.63 16.44
CA HIS A 34 -12.04 2.75 15.79
C HIS A 34 -10.55 2.83 16.18
N THR A 35 -10.26 2.81 17.48
CA THR A 35 -8.89 2.90 18.00
C THR A 35 -8.00 1.78 17.45
N TYR A 36 -8.51 0.55 17.37
CA TYR A 36 -7.74 -0.56 16.85
C TYR A 36 -7.47 -0.41 15.35
N GLU A 37 -8.47 0.02 14.56
CA GLU A 37 -8.29 0.24 13.13
C GLU A 37 -7.32 1.37 12.82
N VAL A 38 -7.35 2.46 13.61
CA VAL A 38 -6.37 3.56 13.54
C VAL A 38 -4.95 3.05 13.79
N GLN A 39 -4.75 2.16 14.79
CA GLN A 39 -3.43 1.56 15.08
C GLN A 39 -2.89 0.73 13.91
N GLN A 40 -3.76 0.16 13.09
CA GLN A 40 -3.40 -0.63 11.91
C GLN A 40 -3.28 0.22 10.64
N SER A 41 -3.66 1.49 10.70
CA SER A 41 -3.66 2.39 9.54
C SER A 41 -2.30 3.07 9.36
N ARG A 42 -1.84 3.15 8.11
CA ARG A 42 -0.52 3.65 7.75
C ARG A 42 -0.50 4.34 6.39
N LEU A 43 0.34 5.35 6.27
CA LEU A 43 0.85 5.85 5.01
C LEU A 43 2.08 5.02 4.64
N CYS A 44 2.00 4.19 3.61
CA CYS A 44 3.09 3.35 3.13
C CYS A 44 3.62 3.88 1.80
N TYR A 45 4.91 3.65 1.53
CA TYR A 45 5.54 4.02 0.27
C TYR A 45 6.72 3.11 -0.05
N PHE A 46 7.15 3.16 -1.30
CA PHE A 46 8.32 2.42 -1.77
C PHE A 46 9.21 3.34 -2.60
N ASP A 47 10.44 3.49 -2.18
CA ASP A 47 11.46 4.29 -2.85
C ASP A 47 12.73 3.46 -3.14
N LYS A 48 13.83 4.12 -3.46
CA LYS A 48 15.13 3.45 -3.73
C LYS A 48 15.69 2.69 -2.52
N ASP A 49 15.31 3.08 -1.30
CA ASP A 49 15.76 2.46 -0.05
C ASP A 49 14.83 1.30 0.37
N GLY A 50 13.74 1.10 -0.37
CA GLY A 50 12.77 0.03 -0.20
C GLY A 50 11.46 0.50 0.41
N PHE A 51 10.76 -0.44 1.07
CA PHE A 51 9.48 -0.19 1.74
C PHE A 51 9.67 0.51 3.07
N ASP A 52 8.88 1.58 3.27
CA ASP A 52 8.79 2.26 4.57
C ASP A 52 7.37 2.79 4.82
N TYR A 53 7.06 3.22 6.04
CA TYR A 53 5.73 3.70 6.40
C TYR A 53 5.74 4.71 7.56
N SER A 54 4.68 5.51 7.64
CA SER A 54 4.33 6.36 8.77
C SER A 54 3.01 5.94 9.39
N SER A 55 2.96 5.85 10.72
CA SER A 55 1.74 5.47 11.45
C SER A 55 0.69 6.58 11.42
N ALA A 56 -0.57 6.24 11.19
CA ALA A 56 -1.68 7.18 11.25
C ALA A 56 -1.89 7.77 12.66
N MET A 57 -1.53 7.05 13.72
CA MET A 57 -1.73 7.49 15.12
C MET A 57 -1.05 8.83 15.47
N SER A 58 0.07 9.14 14.81
CA SER A 58 0.83 10.39 15.02
C SER A 58 0.51 11.48 14.00
N GLY A 59 -0.52 11.28 13.17
CA GLY A 59 -0.77 12.12 12.01
C GLY A 59 0.29 11.85 10.94
N ALA A 60 0.03 10.89 10.04
CA ALA A 60 1.02 10.53 9.04
C ALA A 60 1.17 11.64 8.00
N SER A 61 2.39 12.15 7.89
CA SER A 61 2.79 13.07 6.82
C SER A 61 4.19 12.69 6.36
N LYS A 62 4.39 12.63 5.05
CA LYS A 62 5.68 12.33 4.44
C LYS A 62 5.91 13.23 3.23
N GLU A 63 7.03 13.91 3.23
CA GLU A 63 7.56 14.61 2.07
C GLU A 63 8.56 13.72 1.34
N PHE A 64 8.43 13.64 0.03
CA PHE A 64 9.26 12.82 -0.86
C PHE A 64 10.23 13.73 -1.61
N GLU A 65 11.49 13.68 -1.22
CA GLU A 65 12.59 14.40 -1.89
C GLU A 65 13.30 13.50 -2.92
N ILE A 66 13.08 12.21 -2.85
CA ILE A 66 13.60 11.18 -3.76
C ILE A 66 12.45 10.48 -4.49
N PRO A 67 12.72 9.93 -5.68
CA PRO A 67 11.67 9.26 -6.45
C PRO A 67 11.04 8.07 -5.72
N VAL A 68 9.69 8.02 -5.71
CA VAL A 68 8.91 6.92 -5.16
C VAL A 68 8.16 6.17 -6.28
N GLU A 69 8.07 4.87 -6.16
CA GLU A 69 7.38 4.02 -7.14
C GLU A 69 5.87 4.01 -6.91
N TRP A 70 5.48 3.97 -5.65
CA TRP A 70 4.09 4.01 -5.24
C TRP A 70 3.91 4.59 -3.83
N VAL A 71 2.71 5.12 -3.62
CA VAL A 71 2.22 5.62 -2.32
C VAL A 71 0.91 4.90 -2.02
N SER A 72 0.73 4.46 -0.78
CA SER A 72 -0.42 3.69 -0.33
C SER A 72 -0.99 4.22 0.98
N PHE A 73 -2.31 4.32 1.04
CA PHE A 73 -3.06 4.53 2.27
C PHE A 73 -3.68 3.21 2.69
N LYS A 74 -3.19 2.68 3.80
CA LYS A 74 -3.53 1.35 4.32
C LYS A 74 -4.44 1.47 5.54
N GLN A 75 -5.50 0.68 5.58
CA GLN A 75 -6.25 0.26 6.76
C GLN A 75 -5.87 -1.17 7.16
N GLN A 76 -6.55 -1.75 8.13
CA GLN A 76 -6.27 -3.11 8.59
C GLN A 76 -6.36 -4.15 7.47
N PHE A 77 -7.45 -4.17 6.71
CA PHE A 77 -7.72 -5.20 5.70
C PHE A 77 -7.59 -4.73 4.26
N PHE A 78 -7.65 -3.43 4.03
CA PHE A 78 -7.66 -2.85 2.69
C PHE A 78 -6.59 -1.78 2.54
N ASN A 79 -6.17 -1.56 1.31
CA ASN A 79 -5.35 -0.42 0.96
C ASN A 79 -5.79 0.21 -0.37
N SER A 80 -5.47 1.48 -0.51
CA SER A 80 -5.54 2.21 -1.76
C SER A 80 -4.14 2.65 -2.12
N THR A 81 -3.64 2.22 -3.28
CA THR A 81 -2.25 2.46 -3.70
C THR A 81 -2.22 3.06 -5.10
N LEU A 82 -1.56 4.20 -5.22
CA LEU A 82 -1.29 4.84 -6.50
C LEU A 82 0.15 4.57 -6.93
N LEU A 83 0.30 4.05 -8.15
CA LEU A 83 1.58 3.69 -8.74
C LEU A 83 1.82 4.46 -10.04
N SER A 84 3.08 4.77 -10.33
CA SER A 84 3.50 5.28 -11.63
C SER A 84 4.71 4.49 -12.14
N LYS A 85 4.65 4.00 -13.37
CA LYS A 85 5.81 3.35 -14.01
C LYS A 85 6.99 4.31 -14.19
N ASN A 86 6.69 5.61 -14.29
CA ASN A 86 7.71 6.68 -14.42
C ASN A 86 8.22 7.16 -13.06
N LYS A 87 7.74 6.56 -11.96
CA LYS A 87 7.94 7.01 -10.57
C LYS A 87 7.43 8.45 -10.34
N PHE A 88 7.17 8.77 -9.11
CA PHE A 88 6.89 10.14 -8.68
C PHE A 88 8.23 10.77 -8.26
N ALA A 89 8.65 11.80 -8.95
CA ALA A 89 9.98 12.42 -8.74
C ALA A 89 10.10 13.13 -7.39
N ALA A 90 8.99 13.66 -6.90
CA ALA A 90 8.87 14.34 -5.60
C ALA A 90 7.40 14.43 -5.22
N GLY A 91 7.11 14.87 -4.01
CA GLY A 91 5.74 15.12 -3.57
C GLY A 91 5.56 15.09 -2.08
N LYS A 92 4.31 15.13 -1.65
CA LYS A 92 3.91 15.02 -0.25
C LYS A 92 2.65 14.16 -0.17
N ALA A 93 2.61 13.30 0.83
CA ALA A 93 1.39 12.58 1.20
C ALA A 93 1.11 12.78 2.69
N GLU A 94 -0.17 12.82 3.04
CA GLU A 94 -0.61 13.04 4.41
C GLU A 94 -1.93 12.33 4.69
N MET A 95 -2.11 11.94 5.94
CA MET A 95 -3.34 11.36 6.47
C MET A 95 -3.81 12.16 7.67
N THR A 96 -5.08 12.52 7.69
CA THR A 96 -5.76 13.20 8.80
C THR A 96 -6.79 12.26 9.37
N LEU A 97 -6.61 11.87 10.62
CA LEU A 97 -7.59 11.07 11.37
C LEU A 97 -8.86 11.86 11.59
N LEU A 98 -9.98 11.17 11.54
CA LEU A 98 -11.28 11.72 11.89
C LEU A 98 -11.74 11.16 13.24
N PRO A 99 -12.61 11.89 13.96
CA PRO A 99 -13.11 11.42 15.26
C PRO A 99 -14.04 10.21 15.10
N ASP A 100 -14.13 9.38 16.14
CA ASP A 100 -14.98 8.18 16.20
C ASP A 100 -16.50 8.45 16.07
N THR A 101 -16.88 9.70 15.90
CA THR A 101 -18.26 10.13 15.65
C THR A 101 -18.63 10.17 14.17
N THR A 102 -17.66 9.97 13.28
CA THR A 102 -17.86 9.93 11.83
C THR A 102 -17.77 8.50 11.29
N ALA A 103 -18.36 8.25 10.13
CA ALA A 103 -18.26 6.96 9.46
C ALA A 103 -16.89 6.76 8.81
N GLU A 104 -16.20 7.85 8.53
CA GLU A 104 -14.86 7.86 7.94
C GLU A 104 -13.80 7.73 9.03
N LEU A 105 -12.81 6.87 8.79
CA LEU A 105 -11.68 6.68 9.69
C LEU A 105 -10.64 7.78 9.51
N PHE A 106 -10.33 8.10 8.25
CA PHE A 106 -9.39 9.17 7.91
C PHE A 106 -9.64 9.71 6.49
N LYS A 107 -9.17 10.92 6.28
CA LYS A 107 -8.95 11.53 4.96
C LYS A 107 -7.46 11.55 4.66
N ALA A 108 -7.12 11.23 3.44
CA ALA A 108 -5.74 11.23 2.97
C ALA A 108 -5.61 11.98 1.67
N SER A 109 -4.48 12.63 1.49
CA SER A 109 -4.14 13.31 0.24
C SER A 109 -2.69 13.06 -0.14
N ALA A 110 -2.44 12.96 -1.43
CA ALA A 110 -1.10 12.94 -2.00
C ALA A 110 -1.00 13.93 -3.16
N ASN A 111 -0.01 14.80 -3.11
CA ASN A 111 0.39 15.69 -4.20
C ASN A 111 1.73 15.19 -4.72
N LEU A 112 1.70 14.56 -5.91
CA LEU A 112 2.83 13.82 -6.45
C LEU A 112 3.25 14.41 -7.79
N LYS A 113 4.54 14.67 -7.96
CA LYS A 113 5.12 15.23 -9.17
C LYS A 113 5.68 14.13 -10.05
N VAL A 114 5.20 14.04 -11.30
CA VAL A 114 5.70 13.12 -12.32
C VAL A 114 6.49 13.91 -13.36
N GLN A 115 7.68 13.41 -13.73
CA GLN A 115 8.44 13.96 -14.84
C GLN A 115 7.80 13.52 -16.16
N VAL A 116 7.67 14.49 -17.08
CA VAL A 116 7.10 14.29 -18.41
C VAL A 116 8.22 14.40 -19.43
N PRO A 117 8.36 13.44 -20.35
CA PRO A 117 9.32 13.56 -21.46
C PRO A 117 9.14 14.86 -22.24
N GLN A 118 10.26 15.47 -22.65
CA GLN A 118 10.24 16.64 -23.50
C GLN A 118 9.89 16.25 -24.96
N ALA A 119 8.59 16.07 -25.20
CA ALA A 119 8.06 15.67 -26.50
C ALA A 119 6.70 16.33 -26.70
N SER A 120 6.30 16.51 -27.94
CA SER A 120 4.97 17.04 -28.29
C SER A 120 3.84 16.13 -27.83
N MET A 121 4.09 14.81 -27.80
CA MET A 121 3.17 13.82 -27.25
C MET A 121 3.87 13.04 -26.12
N ALA A 122 3.22 12.99 -24.95
CA ALA A 122 3.71 12.24 -23.80
C ALA A 122 2.61 11.34 -23.23
N THR A 123 3.01 10.14 -22.81
CA THR A 123 2.13 9.17 -22.14
C THR A 123 2.69 8.87 -20.77
N ILE A 124 1.88 9.04 -19.73
CA ILE A 124 2.25 8.71 -18.35
C ILE A 124 1.38 7.53 -17.90
N PRO A 125 1.95 6.31 -17.84
CA PRO A 125 1.22 5.15 -17.38
C PRO A 125 1.05 5.18 -15.87
N MET A 126 -0.18 5.08 -15.44
CA MET A 126 -0.60 5.09 -14.05
C MET A 126 -1.34 3.80 -13.70
N GLN A 127 -1.24 3.41 -12.45
CA GLN A 127 -1.96 2.25 -11.94
C GLN A 127 -2.56 2.58 -10.57
N LEU A 128 -3.81 2.22 -10.35
CA LEU A 128 -4.49 2.32 -9.08
C LEU A 128 -4.85 0.91 -8.61
N TYR A 129 -4.38 0.56 -7.43
CA TYR A 129 -4.84 -0.60 -6.69
C TYR A 129 -5.80 -0.13 -5.60
N TYR A 130 -6.94 -0.78 -5.50
CA TYR A 130 -7.86 -0.67 -4.39
C TYR A 130 -8.37 -2.06 -4.06
N GLY A 131 -8.02 -2.58 -2.89
CA GLY A 131 -8.32 -3.96 -2.57
C GLY A 131 -7.75 -4.45 -1.25
N PRO A 132 -7.88 -5.76 -0.97
CA PRO A 132 -7.45 -6.36 0.29
C PRO A 132 -5.92 -6.34 0.46
N ASN A 133 -5.49 -6.32 1.73
CA ASN A 133 -4.11 -6.52 2.13
C ASN A 133 -3.76 -8.02 2.08
N ASP A 134 -3.83 -8.60 0.89
CA ASP A 134 -3.50 -10.00 0.63
C ASP A 134 -2.07 -10.13 0.13
N TYR A 135 -1.25 -10.89 0.86
CA TYR A 135 0.17 -11.05 0.56
C TYR A 135 0.43 -11.63 -0.82
N ASP A 136 -0.27 -12.71 -1.18
CA ASP A 136 -0.04 -13.41 -2.44
C ASP A 136 -0.54 -12.59 -3.64
N LEU A 137 -1.61 -11.82 -3.44
CA LEU A 137 -2.12 -10.89 -4.44
C LEU A 137 -1.15 -9.72 -4.66
N LEU A 138 -0.71 -9.07 -3.59
CA LEU A 138 0.19 -7.90 -3.67
C LEU A 138 1.58 -8.29 -4.19
N LYS A 139 2.06 -9.48 -3.88
CA LYS A 139 3.33 -10.01 -4.38
C LYS A 139 3.37 -10.15 -5.90
N LYS A 140 2.22 -10.35 -6.56
CA LYS A 140 2.14 -10.46 -8.04
C LYS A 140 2.53 -9.17 -8.75
N TYR A 141 2.46 -8.03 -8.07
CA TYR A 141 2.90 -6.74 -8.62
C TYR A 141 4.42 -6.60 -8.75
N ASN A 142 5.18 -7.43 -8.02
CA ASN A 142 6.65 -7.54 -8.12
C ASN A 142 7.37 -6.20 -7.87
N ASN A 143 6.84 -5.38 -7.00
CA ASN A 143 7.29 -4.02 -6.68
C ASN A 143 7.30 -3.72 -5.18
N GLY A 144 7.33 -4.76 -4.33
CA GLY A 144 7.39 -4.63 -2.88
C GLY A 144 6.08 -4.31 -2.18
N MET A 145 4.93 -4.27 -2.88
CA MET A 145 3.62 -4.01 -2.28
C MET A 145 3.22 -5.07 -1.23
N GLU A 146 3.74 -6.29 -1.33
CA GLU A 146 3.51 -7.33 -0.33
C GLU A 146 4.02 -6.95 1.07
N ASN A 147 4.90 -5.96 1.19
CA ASN A 147 5.37 -5.46 2.48
C ASN A 147 4.33 -4.61 3.22
N ILE A 148 3.26 -4.17 2.55
CA ILE A 148 2.09 -3.55 3.16
C ILE A 148 1.42 -4.51 4.16
N VAL A 149 1.51 -5.82 3.93
CA VAL A 149 0.94 -6.84 4.80
C VAL A 149 1.84 -7.05 6.02
N ASP A 150 1.30 -6.85 7.22
CA ASP A 150 2.03 -7.02 8.48
C ASP A 150 2.22 -8.50 8.83
N ILE A 151 3.30 -9.12 8.35
CA ILE A 151 3.64 -10.52 8.62
C ILE A 151 4.70 -10.64 9.75
N GLY A 152 4.87 -9.60 10.53
CA GLY A 152 5.87 -9.47 11.59
C GLY A 152 6.75 -8.24 11.38
N SER A 153 6.71 -7.31 12.33
CA SER A 153 7.44 -6.06 12.30
C SER A 153 8.14 -5.78 13.63
N GLY A 154 9.10 -4.88 13.64
CA GLY A 154 9.82 -4.47 14.84
C GLY A 154 10.69 -5.58 15.45
N ILE A 155 10.66 -5.74 16.77
CA ILE A 155 11.47 -6.72 17.54
C ILE A 155 11.19 -8.16 17.09
N PHE A 156 10.00 -8.44 16.55
CA PHE A 156 9.58 -9.74 16.04
C PHE A 156 9.78 -9.90 14.53
N SER A 157 10.67 -9.13 13.91
CA SER A 157 10.92 -9.22 12.45
C SER A 157 11.37 -10.62 12.00
N PHE A 158 12.00 -11.41 12.87
CA PHE A 158 12.35 -12.81 12.60
C PHE A 158 11.11 -13.69 12.37
N VAL A 159 9.96 -13.35 12.96
CA VAL A 159 8.68 -14.06 12.77
C VAL A 159 8.23 -13.97 11.31
N LYS A 160 8.58 -12.90 10.61
CA LYS A 160 8.33 -12.74 9.18
C LYS A 160 8.93 -13.88 8.36
N TYR A 161 10.14 -14.33 8.70
CA TYR A 161 10.80 -15.43 8.00
C TYR A 161 10.12 -16.77 8.29
N ILE A 162 9.70 -17.01 9.55
CA ILE A 162 8.94 -18.20 9.92
C ILE A 162 7.57 -18.20 9.23
N ASN A 163 6.86 -17.07 9.25
CA ASN A 163 5.57 -16.96 8.61
C ASN A 163 5.66 -17.20 7.09
N ARG A 164 6.62 -16.56 6.40
CA ARG A 164 6.80 -16.70 4.96
C ARG A 164 7.37 -18.05 4.53
N GLY A 165 8.31 -18.60 5.32
CA GLY A 165 9.03 -19.83 4.97
C GLY A 165 8.35 -21.12 5.43
N PHE A 166 7.49 -21.04 6.46
CA PHE A 166 6.86 -22.21 7.04
C PHE A 166 5.34 -22.09 7.16
N ILE A 167 4.84 -21.09 7.89
CA ILE A 167 3.42 -21.00 8.23
C ILE A 167 2.54 -20.83 6.98
N MET A 168 2.86 -19.88 6.11
CA MET A 168 2.06 -19.63 4.89
C MET A 168 2.10 -20.80 3.90
N PRO A 169 3.25 -21.40 3.56
CA PRO A 169 3.28 -22.59 2.70
C PRO A 169 2.48 -23.75 3.26
N VAL A 170 2.59 -24.03 4.55
CA VAL A 170 1.85 -25.12 5.20
C VAL A 170 0.35 -24.81 5.22
N PHE A 171 -0.03 -23.57 5.54
CA PHE A 171 -1.43 -23.15 5.50
C PHE A 171 -2.01 -23.30 4.08
N ASN A 172 -1.33 -22.80 3.04
CA ASN A 172 -1.78 -22.90 1.66
C ASN A 172 -1.87 -24.35 1.19
N PHE A 173 -0.93 -25.19 1.58
CA PHE A 173 -0.96 -26.63 1.31
C PHE A 173 -2.20 -27.28 1.94
N LEU A 174 -2.47 -27.04 3.20
CA LEU A 174 -3.65 -27.59 3.89
C LEU A 174 -4.94 -27.05 3.28
N ALA A 175 -5.00 -25.75 2.96
CA ALA A 175 -6.16 -25.10 2.37
C ALA A 175 -6.46 -25.60 0.94
N SER A 176 -5.48 -26.18 0.23
CA SER A 176 -5.70 -26.77 -1.09
C SER A 176 -6.54 -28.07 -1.04
N PHE A 177 -6.57 -28.75 0.11
CA PHE A 177 -7.34 -30.00 0.31
C PHE A 177 -8.54 -29.81 1.22
N ILE A 178 -8.53 -28.79 2.09
CA ILE A 178 -9.55 -28.57 3.11
C ILE A 178 -10.22 -27.23 2.87
N SER A 179 -11.48 -27.24 2.45
CA SER A 179 -12.27 -26.04 2.17
C SER A 179 -12.65 -25.23 3.43
N ASN A 180 -12.62 -25.86 4.60
CA ASN A 180 -12.96 -25.20 5.86
C ASN A 180 -11.69 -24.71 6.57
N TYR A 181 -11.51 -23.39 6.57
CA TYR A 181 -10.33 -22.75 7.19
C TYR A 181 -10.21 -23.02 8.71
N GLY A 182 -11.31 -23.29 9.41
CA GLY A 182 -11.26 -23.68 10.83
C GLY A 182 -10.46 -24.95 11.06
N TRP A 183 -10.66 -25.99 10.24
CA TRP A 183 -9.88 -27.21 10.27
C TRP A 183 -8.42 -27.00 9.84
N VAL A 184 -8.19 -26.13 8.85
CA VAL A 184 -6.82 -25.77 8.43
C VAL A 184 -6.06 -25.15 9.58
N ILE A 185 -6.66 -24.21 10.31
CA ILE A 185 -6.04 -23.54 11.48
C ILE A 185 -5.82 -24.54 12.61
N ALA A 186 -6.78 -25.43 12.89
CA ALA A 186 -6.65 -26.45 13.93
C ALA A 186 -5.47 -27.40 13.64
N LEU A 187 -5.37 -27.90 12.42
CA LEU A 187 -4.26 -28.77 11.99
C LEU A 187 -2.92 -28.04 12.00
N LEU A 188 -2.88 -26.80 11.53
CA LEU A 188 -1.67 -25.97 11.57
C LEU A 188 -1.20 -25.77 13.01
N THR A 189 -2.12 -25.47 13.93
CA THR A 189 -1.83 -25.29 15.34
C THR A 189 -1.27 -26.59 15.97
N PHE A 190 -1.82 -27.73 15.59
CA PHE A 190 -1.33 -29.04 16.04
C PHE A 190 0.09 -29.31 15.51
N LEU A 191 0.35 -29.03 14.23
CA LEU A 191 1.68 -29.18 13.62
C LEU A 191 2.73 -28.30 14.28
N ILE A 192 2.40 -27.03 14.59
CA ILE A 192 3.32 -26.10 15.28
C ILE A 192 3.65 -26.58 16.70
N ARG A 193 2.73 -27.27 17.37
CA ARG A 193 2.98 -27.80 18.73
C ARG A 193 3.80 -29.09 18.75
N LEU A 194 3.95 -29.76 17.62
CA LEU A 194 4.76 -30.97 17.48
C LEU A 194 6.25 -30.69 17.21
N VAL A 195 6.55 -29.46 16.76
CA VAL A 195 7.92 -28.97 16.50
C VAL A 195 8.43 -28.15 17.68
#